data_bd2a7949990887dd644004bf73b16e3e
#
_entry.id   bd2a7949990887dd644004bf73b16e3e
#
_cell.length_a   1.000
_cell.length_b   1.000
_cell.length_c   1.000
_cell.angle_alpha   90.00
_cell.angle_beta   90.00
_cell.angle_gamma   90.00
#
_symmetry.space_group_name_H-M   'P 1'
#
loop_
_entity.id
_entity.type
_entity.pdbx_description
1 polymer ?
#
loop_
_entity_poly.entity_id
_entity_poly.type
_entity_poly.pdbx_seq_one_letter_code
_entity_poly.pdbx_strand_id
1 'polypeptide(L)'
;MKTIDILNKYKSDTASKWREEAEYRRRNARWLRYSAMISLQVRDRMSEIGMTQVVLAEKLGCTQQHVSMLLKGKSNMTIETISKLEEALDFDIIGNALIPVDGYSQSTLPSRNVYLSDSESAPYGEKK
;
A
#
# COMPACT_ATOMS: atom_id res chain seq x y z
N MET A 1 -0.22 -21.92 44.60
CA MET A 1 1.12 -21.81 44.11
C MET A 1 1.22 -22.04 42.65
N LYS A 2 0.86 -23.21 42.20
CA LYS A 2 0.99 -23.51 40.79
C LYS A 2 0.13 -22.63 39.93
N THR A 3 -1.03 -22.24 40.38
CA THR A 3 -1.92 -21.37 39.66
C THR A 3 -1.29 -20.00 39.46
N ILE A 4 -0.63 -19.50 40.51
CA ILE A 4 0.03 -18.21 40.45
C ILE A 4 1.20 -18.26 39.49
N ASP A 5 1.95 -19.36 39.49
CA ASP A 5 3.08 -19.53 38.60
C ASP A 5 2.63 -19.56 37.15
N ILE A 6 1.52 -20.25 36.86
CA ILE A 6 0.95 -20.33 35.52
C ILE A 6 0.48 -18.95 35.07
N LEU A 7 -0.19 -18.23 35.98
CA LEU A 7 -0.67 -16.89 35.65
C LEU A 7 0.47 -15.93 35.37
N ASN A 8 1.53 -16.02 36.17
CA ASN A 8 2.69 -15.17 36.00
C ASN A 8 3.39 -15.46 34.69
N LYS A 9 3.50 -16.73 34.34
CA LYS A 9 4.11 -17.13 33.07
C LYS A 9 3.27 -16.63 31.91
N TYR A 10 1.96 -16.77 32.00
CA TYR A 10 1.05 -16.31 30.96
C TYR A 10 1.15 -14.80 30.76
N LYS A 11 1.21 -14.08 31.88
CA LYS A 11 1.34 -12.63 31.84
C LYS A 11 2.67 -12.23 31.22
N SER A 12 3.73 -12.94 31.54
CA SER A 12 5.04 -12.65 30.99
C SER A 12 5.09 -12.84 29.47
N ASP A 13 4.49 -13.94 28.99
CA ASP A 13 4.44 -14.23 27.57
C ASP A 13 3.61 -13.17 26.84
N THR A 14 2.49 -12.78 27.41
CA THR A 14 1.64 -11.75 26.82
C THR A 14 2.36 -10.40 26.76
N ALA A 15 3.03 -10.04 27.85
CA ALA A 15 3.77 -8.79 27.89
C ALA A 15 4.91 -8.79 26.86
N SER A 16 5.57 -9.92 26.70
CA SER A 16 6.66 -10.07 25.73
C SER A 16 6.15 -9.89 24.32
N LYS A 17 5.01 -10.50 23.99
CA LYS A 17 4.39 -10.36 22.68
C LYS A 17 4.01 -8.91 22.40
N TRP A 18 3.43 -8.27 23.39
CA TRP A 18 3.03 -6.86 23.23
C TRP A 18 4.25 -5.98 22.97
N ARG A 19 5.34 -6.27 23.65
CA ARG A 19 6.56 -5.49 23.49
C ARG A 19 7.13 -5.67 22.10
N GLU A 20 7.14 -6.90 21.61
CA GLU A 20 7.63 -7.20 20.28
C GLU A 20 6.77 -6.50 19.21
N GLU A 21 5.46 -6.55 19.38
CA GLU A 21 4.56 -5.90 18.43
C GLU A 21 4.74 -4.39 18.46
N ALA A 22 4.90 -3.82 19.65
CA ALA A 22 5.09 -2.39 19.77
C ALA A 22 6.41 -1.96 19.15
N GLU A 23 7.45 -2.76 19.31
CA GLU A 23 8.74 -2.47 18.70
C GLU A 23 8.68 -2.59 17.19
N TYR A 24 7.97 -3.60 16.69
CA TYR A 24 7.78 -3.77 15.27
C TYR A 24 7.07 -2.55 14.68
N ARG A 25 5.99 -2.12 15.32
CA ARG A 25 5.25 -0.96 14.85
C ARG A 25 6.11 0.30 14.87
N ARG A 26 6.93 0.45 15.88
CA ARG A 26 7.80 1.62 16.01
C ARG A 26 8.84 1.65 14.90
N ARG A 27 9.49 0.51 14.66
CA ARG A 27 10.52 0.44 13.64
C ARG A 27 9.96 0.61 12.25
N ASN A 28 8.71 0.19 12.03
CA ASN A 28 8.09 0.21 10.72
C ASN A 28 7.01 1.27 10.58
N ALA A 29 7.00 2.24 11.48
CA ALA A 29 5.90 3.20 11.56
C ALA A 29 5.71 3.99 10.27
N ARG A 30 6.80 4.33 9.60
CA ARG A 30 6.71 5.17 8.40
C ARG A 30 6.03 4.44 7.25
N TRP A 31 6.50 3.25 6.93
CA TRP A 31 5.88 2.56 5.81
C TRP A 31 4.50 2.01 6.15
N LEU A 32 4.27 1.69 7.44
CA LEU A 32 2.94 1.28 7.86
C LEU A 32 1.94 2.42 7.68
N ARG A 33 2.37 3.65 7.94
CA ARG A 33 1.51 4.80 7.72
C ARG A 33 1.18 4.97 6.25
N TYR A 34 2.18 4.76 5.38
CA TYR A 34 1.94 4.81 3.93
C TYR A 34 0.94 3.74 3.52
N SER A 35 1.13 2.52 4.03
CA SER A 35 0.22 1.42 3.70
C SER A 35 -1.21 1.73 4.13
N ALA A 36 -1.37 2.28 5.32
CA ALA A 36 -2.69 2.65 5.83
C ALA A 36 -3.32 3.74 4.98
N MET A 37 -2.54 4.74 4.57
CA MET A 37 -3.06 5.81 3.74
C MET A 37 -3.47 5.32 2.36
N ILE A 38 -2.67 4.44 1.78
CA ILE A 38 -2.99 3.88 0.47
C ILE A 38 -4.26 3.04 0.55
N SER A 39 -4.37 2.20 1.58
CA SER A 39 -5.56 1.36 1.72
C SER A 39 -6.81 2.20 1.93
N LEU A 40 -6.69 3.31 2.64
CA LEU A 40 -7.82 4.20 2.84
C LEU A 40 -8.28 4.82 1.52
N GLN A 41 -7.34 5.28 0.72
CA GLN A 41 -7.66 5.84 -0.59
C GLN A 41 -8.30 4.80 -1.50
N VAL A 42 -7.80 3.56 -1.45
CA VAL A 42 -8.35 2.49 -2.26
C VAL A 42 -9.79 2.19 -1.83
N ARG A 43 -10.03 2.12 -0.53
CA ARG A 43 -11.38 1.87 -0.02
C ARG A 43 -12.34 2.98 -0.42
N ASP A 44 -11.90 4.21 -0.29
CA ASP A 44 -12.73 5.36 -0.67
C ASP A 44 -13.08 5.30 -2.15
N ARG A 45 -12.11 5.00 -2.98
CA ARG A 45 -12.36 4.91 -4.41
C ARG A 45 -13.29 3.76 -4.75
N MET A 46 -13.12 2.61 -4.08
CA MET A 46 -14.01 1.47 -4.29
C MET A 46 -15.45 1.85 -3.96
N SER A 47 -15.63 2.60 -2.87
CA SER A 47 -16.96 3.06 -2.49
C SER A 47 -17.54 3.99 -3.54
N GLU A 48 -16.74 4.90 -4.06
CA GLU A 48 -17.20 5.85 -5.06
C GLU A 48 -17.70 5.18 -6.31
N ILE A 49 -16.99 4.16 -6.78
CA ILE A 49 -17.34 3.52 -8.03
C ILE A 49 -18.14 2.23 -7.83
N GLY A 50 -18.45 1.89 -6.60
CA GLY A 50 -19.26 0.71 -6.31
C GLY A 50 -18.56 -0.60 -6.61
N MET A 51 -17.25 -0.65 -6.45
CA MET A 51 -16.49 -1.86 -6.73
C MET A 51 -16.37 -2.72 -5.49
N THR A 52 -16.58 -4.03 -5.65
CA THR A 52 -16.43 -4.97 -4.55
C THR A 52 -15.03 -5.55 -4.53
N GLN A 53 -14.69 -6.21 -3.41
CA GLN A 53 -13.37 -6.85 -3.29
C GLN A 53 -13.20 -7.97 -4.30
N VAL A 54 -14.29 -8.69 -4.62
CA VAL A 54 -14.24 -9.76 -5.60
C VAL A 54 -13.89 -9.22 -6.98
N VAL A 55 -14.53 -8.13 -7.37
CA VAL A 55 -14.27 -7.51 -8.67
C VAL A 55 -12.84 -6.96 -8.72
N LEU A 56 -12.41 -6.34 -7.65
CA LEU A 56 -11.05 -5.81 -7.60
C LEU A 56 -10.03 -6.94 -7.69
N ALA A 57 -10.28 -8.06 -7.02
CA ALA A 57 -9.40 -9.22 -7.08
C ALA A 57 -9.29 -9.74 -8.51
N GLU A 58 -10.40 -9.78 -9.23
CA GLU A 58 -10.40 -10.21 -10.61
C GLU A 58 -9.56 -9.28 -11.47
N LYS A 59 -9.71 -7.99 -11.27
CA LYS A 59 -8.94 -7.01 -12.04
C LYS A 59 -7.45 -7.07 -11.74
N LEU A 60 -7.10 -7.36 -10.50
CA LEU A 60 -5.71 -7.47 -10.11
C LEU A 60 -5.12 -8.83 -10.44
N GLY A 61 -5.95 -9.81 -10.73
CA GLY A 61 -5.46 -11.17 -10.99
C GLY A 61 -5.01 -11.88 -9.74
N CYS A 62 -5.65 -11.63 -8.62
CA CYS A 62 -5.29 -12.25 -7.35
C CYS A 62 -6.54 -12.71 -6.62
N THR A 63 -6.36 -13.24 -5.42
CA THR A 63 -7.49 -13.74 -4.64
C THR A 63 -8.16 -12.63 -3.85
N GLN A 64 -9.41 -12.86 -3.48
CA GLN A 64 -10.13 -11.92 -2.64
C GLN A 64 -9.46 -11.77 -1.27
N GLN A 65 -8.89 -12.86 -0.76
CA GLN A 65 -8.18 -12.82 0.50
C GLN A 65 -6.99 -11.87 0.43
N HIS A 66 -6.30 -11.87 -0.69
CA HIS A 66 -5.17 -10.98 -0.88
C HIS A 66 -5.62 -9.52 -0.89
N VAL A 67 -6.72 -9.25 -1.59
CA VAL A 67 -7.30 -7.90 -1.61
C VAL A 67 -7.70 -7.50 -0.18
N SER A 68 -8.34 -8.40 0.56
CA SER A 68 -8.74 -8.12 1.92
C SER A 68 -7.54 -7.75 2.78
N MET A 69 -6.42 -8.44 2.59
CA MET A 69 -5.21 -8.13 3.33
C MET A 69 -4.64 -6.77 2.96
N LEU A 70 -4.66 -6.44 1.67
CA LEU A 70 -4.19 -5.13 1.22
C LEU A 70 -5.02 -4.02 1.84
N LEU A 71 -6.32 -4.23 1.95
CA LEU A 71 -7.22 -3.21 2.48
C LEU A 71 -7.14 -3.02 3.98
N LYS A 72 -6.47 -3.91 4.68
CA LYS A 72 -6.27 -3.75 6.12
C LYS A 72 -5.25 -2.66 6.43
N GLY A 73 -4.45 -2.28 5.46
CA GLY A 73 -3.50 -1.18 5.65
C GLY A 73 -2.27 -1.55 6.42
N LYS A 74 -1.91 -2.82 6.46
CA LYS A 74 -0.72 -3.29 7.15
C LYS A 74 0.22 -4.04 6.23
N SER A 75 -0.08 -4.08 4.94
CA SER A 75 0.72 -4.82 3.98
C SER A 75 1.82 -3.95 3.40
N ASN A 76 2.97 -4.57 3.21
CA ASN A 76 4.06 -3.90 2.52
C ASN A 76 3.81 -4.05 1.03
N MET A 77 3.25 -3.03 0.41
CA MET A 77 2.91 -3.05 -0.99
C MET A 77 4.08 -2.60 -1.84
N THR A 78 4.32 -3.34 -2.91
CA THR A 78 5.33 -2.90 -3.87
C THR A 78 4.75 -1.80 -4.74
N ILE A 79 5.63 -1.05 -5.38
CA ILE A 79 5.18 -0.01 -6.30
C ILE A 79 4.39 -0.63 -7.44
N GLU A 80 4.77 -1.83 -7.86
CA GLU A 80 4.03 -2.54 -8.89
C GLU A 80 2.59 -2.82 -8.45
N THR A 81 2.42 -3.27 -7.21
CA THR A 81 1.09 -3.52 -6.66
C THR A 81 0.26 -2.23 -6.63
N ILE A 82 0.87 -1.15 -6.19
CA ILE A 82 0.17 0.14 -6.12
C ILE A 82 -0.21 0.60 -7.52
N SER A 83 0.67 0.42 -8.48
CA SER A 83 0.38 0.77 -9.87
C SER A 83 -0.80 -0.02 -10.42
N LYS A 84 -0.87 -1.31 -10.09
CA LYS A 84 -1.99 -2.15 -10.51
C LYS A 84 -3.29 -1.69 -9.87
N LEU A 85 -3.23 -1.26 -8.62
CA LEU A 85 -4.41 -0.71 -7.95
C LEU A 85 -4.87 0.57 -8.64
N GLU A 86 -3.93 1.42 -9.02
CA GLU A 86 -4.27 2.64 -9.74
C GLU A 86 -4.96 2.34 -11.05
N GLU A 87 -4.45 1.36 -11.78
CA GLU A 87 -5.06 0.98 -13.06
C GLU A 87 -6.44 0.38 -12.86
N ALA A 88 -6.58 -0.52 -11.89
CA ALA A 88 -7.84 -1.20 -11.67
C ALA A 88 -8.94 -0.24 -11.23
N LEU A 89 -8.58 0.77 -10.46
CA LEU A 89 -9.54 1.72 -9.90
C LEU A 89 -9.59 3.03 -10.67
N ASP A 90 -8.74 3.18 -11.66
CA ASP A 90 -8.68 4.36 -12.53
C ASP A 90 -8.56 5.65 -11.73
N PHE A 91 -7.56 5.71 -10.89
CA PHE A 91 -7.24 6.95 -10.17
C PHE A 91 -5.77 6.86 -9.75
N ASP A 92 -5.21 8.01 -9.35
CA ASP A 92 -3.80 8.08 -8.97
C ASP A 92 -3.64 8.06 -7.46
N ILE A 93 -2.72 7.25 -7.00
CA ILE A 93 -2.37 7.20 -5.59
C ILE A 93 -1.02 7.87 -5.40
N ILE A 94 0.02 7.27 -5.95
CA ILE A 94 1.37 7.82 -5.85
C ILE A 94 1.53 9.02 -6.77
N GLY A 95 0.86 8.99 -7.92
CA GLY A 95 0.95 10.09 -8.87
C GLY A 95 0.59 11.42 -8.23
N ASN A 96 -0.47 11.42 -7.42
CA ASN A 96 -0.88 12.64 -6.74
C ASN A 96 0.15 13.11 -5.72
N ALA A 97 0.86 12.17 -5.12
CA ALA A 97 1.85 12.51 -4.11
C ALA A 97 3.17 12.99 -4.70
N LEU A 98 3.54 12.45 -5.86
CA LEU A 98 4.81 12.76 -6.44
C LEU A 98 4.81 14.00 -7.32
N ILE A 99 3.65 14.40 -7.82
CA ILE A 99 3.57 15.53 -8.72
C ILE A 99 3.16 16.75 -7.92
N PRO A 100 3.95 17.83 -7.98
CA PRO A 100 3.59 19.04 -7.24
C PRO A 100 2.26 19.60 -7.73
N VAL A 101 1.45 20.03 -6.79
CA VAL A 101 0.16 20.62 -7.11
C VAL A 101 0.34 21.90 -7.90
N ASP A 102 1.34 22.70 -7.48
CA ASP A 102 1.60 23.97 -8.14
C ASP A 102 2.43 23.76 -9.38
N GLY A 103 1.97 24.31 -10.47
CA GLY A 103 2.76 24.31 -11.68
C GLY A 103 2.47 23.19 -12.65
N TYR A 104 1.69 22.21 -12.25
CA TYR A 104 1.36 21.14 -13.15
C TYR A 104 -0.14 20.92 -13.18
N SER A 105 -0.69 20.75 -14.37
CA SER A 105 -2.06 20.34 -14.50
C SER A 105 -2.07 18.92 -15.02
N GLN A 106 -3.15 18.26 -14.80
CA GLN A 106 -3.28 16.87 -15.26
C GLN A 106 -3.11 16.75 -16.75
N SER A 107 -3.52 17.76 -17.46
CA SER A 107 -3.46 17.71 -18.91
C SER A 107 -2.06 17.83 -19.46
N THR A 108 -1.11 18.28 -18.65
CA THR A 108 0.26 18.40 -19.13
C THR A 108 1.10 17.18 -18.80
N LEU A 109 0.51 16.20 -18.12
CA LEU A 109 1.26 15.02 -17.78
C LEU A 109 1.28 14.05 -18.94
N PRO A 110 2.40 13.42 -19.20
CA PRO A 110 2.45 12.42 -20.26
C PRO A 110 1.67 11.19 -19.85
N SER A 111 1.19 10.46 -20.83
CA SER A 111 0.50 9.22 -20.53
C SER A 111 1.50 8.24 -19.96
N ARG A 112 1.00 7.24 -19.29
CA ARG A 112 1.89 6.23 -18.71
C ARG A 112 2.77 5.59 -19.76
N ASN A 113 2.19 5.30 -20.91
CA ASN A 113 2.94 4.64 -21.96
C ASN A 113 4.04 5.54 -22.49
N VAL A 114 3.73 6.81 -22.69
CA VAL A 114 4.72 7.76 -23.16
C VAL A 114 5.83 7.92 -22.15
N TYR A 115 5.46 7.96 -20.88
CA TYR A 115 6.43 8.12 -19.82
C TYR A 115 7.38 6.93 -19.76
N LEU A 116 6.85 5.71 -19.90
CA LEU A 116 7.69 4.51 -19.90
C LEU A 116 8.59 4.47 -21.12
N SER A 117 8.09 4.92 -22.26
CA SER A 117 8.91 5.00 -23.45
C SER A 117 10.07 5.96 -23.24
N ASP A 118 9.78 7.09 -22.64
CA ASP A 118 10.82 8.06 -22.35
C ASP A 118 11.84 7.48 -21.39
N SER A 119 11.38 6.69 -20.44
CA SER A 119 12.29 6.04 -19.53
C SER A 119 13.24 5.11 -20.24
N GLU A 120 12.71 4.36 -21.19
CA GLU A 120 13.54 3.45 -21.94
C GLU A 120 14.57 4.17 -22.77
N SER A 121 14.18 5.30 -23.31
CA SER A 121 15.10 6.07 -24.12
C SER A 121 15.86 7.09 -23.29
N ALA A 122 15.76 7.00 -22.00
CA ALA A 122 16.40 7.96 -21.14
C ALA A 122 17.89 8.02 -21.36
N PRO A 123 18.42 9.21 -21.24
CA PRO A 123 19.84 9.39 -21.51
C PRO A 123 20.76 8.75 -20.51
N TYR A 124 20.24 8.17 -19.44
CA TYR A 124 21.13 7.51 -18.56
C TYR A 124 21.93 6.51 -19.30
N GLY A 125 21.31 5.75 -20.15
CA GLY A 125 21.97 4.71 -20.84
C GLY A 125 22.90 5.22 -21.82
N GLU A 126 22.65 6.39 -22.37
CA GLU A 126 23.47 6.75 -23.39
C GLU A 126 24.32 7.72 -23.11
N LYS A 127 24.43 8.11 -22.05
CA LYS A 127 25.30 9.04 -21.89
C LYS A 127 26.50 8.70 -22.30
N LYS A 128 26.72 8.22 -22.70
CA LYS A 128 27.74 7.90 -23.19
C LYS A 128 28.29 8.24 -23.85
#